data_0bd129a032172ec3becee1fce20166bd
#
_entry.id   0bd129a032172ec3becee1fce20166bd
#
_cell.length_a   1.000
_cell.length_b   1.000
_cell.length_c   1.000
_cell.angle_alpha   90.00
_cell.angle_beta   90.00
_cell.angle_gamma   90.00
#
_symmetry.space_group_name_H-M   'P 1'
#
loop_
_entity.id
_entity.type
_entity.pdbx_description
1 polymer ?
#
loop_
_entity_poly.entity_id
_entity_poly.type
_entity_poly.pdbx_seq_one_letter_code
_entity_poly.pdbx_strand_id
1 'polypeptide(L)'
;HMLFKGTKKRKAYHVLSCLENVGGELNAYTTKEETCIHASFLREYYNKAIELISDVAFNSTYPENELEKEKEVILDEINSYLDSPAEEIYDDFENNIYKGHEMGRNILGTRELVEGFTRDDLCSFLKNNYSTDRMVIATIGDISFEKFKSKIIAHFGDYKRYDTVYHRTKFTPLPAFNVVHERNSHLSHCIMGGMAYHIDSEKKMQMVLLNNILGGPGMNSRLNLNIREKYGFAYTIESQYNAYSDTGNFSIYMGVDP
;
A
#
# COMPACT_ATOMS: atom_id res chain seq x y z
N HIS A 1 7.24 6.37 5.33
CA HIS A 1 8.48 7.16 5.16
C HIS A 1 9.11 7.57 6.50
N MET A 2 8.42 8.32 7.34
CA MET A 2 8.98 8.88 8.59
C MET A 2 9.21 7.88 9.72
N LEU A 3 8.66 6.67 9.69
CA LEU A 3 8.83 5.67 10.75
C LEU A 3 10.30 5.26 10.98
N PHE A 4 11.11 5.28 9.91
CA PHE A 4 12.51 4.84 9.96
C PHE A 4 13.52 5.98 10.23
N LYS A 5 13.04 7.23 10.37
CA LYS A 5 13.90 8.41 10.55
C LYS A 5 14.37 8.67 12.00
N GLY A 6 14.05 7.75 12.89
CA GLY A 6 14.52 7.72 14.27
C GLY A 6 13.41 7.49 15.28
N THR A 7 13.81 6.87 16.38
CA THR A 7 12.96 6.57 17.54
C THR A 7 13.51 7.24 18.79
N LYS A 8 12.81 7.12 19.91
CA LYS A 8 13.31 7.56 21.23
C LYS A 8 14.64 6.90 21.63
N LYS A 9 14.91 5.69 21.09
CA LYS A 9 16.11 4.90 21.43
C LYS A 9 17.17 4.91 20.35
N ARG A 10 16.80 5.17 19.07
CA ARG A 10 17.65 4.96 17.89
C ARG A 10 17.62 6.18 16.97
N LYS A 11 18.78 6.58 16.49
CA LYS A 11 18.87 7.47 15.32
C LYS A 11 18.51 6.69 14.05
N ALA A 12 18.15 7.38 12.95
CA ALA A 12 17.79 6.76 11.67
C ALA A 12 18.78 5.66 11.23
N TYR A 13 20.07 5.94 11.22
CA TYR A 13 21.09 4.94 10.88
C TYR A 13 20.99 3.66 11.71
N HIS A 14 20.73 3.77 13.03
CA HIS A 14 20.63 2.60 13.90
C HIS A 14 19.32 1.83 13.70
N VAL A 15 18.26 2.47 13.21
CA VAL A 15 17.02 1.78 12.80
C VAL A 15 17.30 0.94 11.57
N LEU A 16 17.86 1.54 10.52
CA LEU A 16 18.15 0.88 9.25
C LEU A 16 19.17 -0.24 9.40
N SER A 17 20.31 0.04 10.02
CA SER A 17 21.39 -0.96 10.16
C SER A 17 21.11 -2.09 11.17
N CYS A 18 20.05 -1.98 11.95
CA CYS A 18 19.78 -2.91 13.06
C CYS A 18 19.66 -4.37 12.60
N LEU A 19 18.92 -4.64 11.52
CA LEU A 19 18.78 -5.97 10.93
C LEU A 19 19.75 -6.19 9.78
N GLU A 20 20.06 -5.17 8.99
CA GLU A 20 20.99 -5.26 7.86
C GLU A 20 22.38 -5.74 8.27
N ASN A 21 22.91 -5.28 9.41
CA ASN A 21 24.19 -5.71 9.96
C ASN A 21 24.26 -7.22 10.29
N VAL A 22 23.13 -7.90 10.29
CA VAL A 22 23.02 -9.34 10.55
C VAL A 22 22.36 -10.10 9.39
N GLY A 23 22.37 -9.49 8.20
CA GLY A 23 21.84 -10.11 6.97
C GLY A 23 20.32 -10.13 6.90
N GLY A 24 19.62 -9.30 7.68
CA GLY A 24 18.17 -9.12 7.60
C GLY A 24 17.79 -7.86 6.83
N GLU A 25 16.50 -7.67 6.64
CA GLU A 25 15.91 -6.52 5.98
C GLU A 25 14.72 -6.00 6.80
N LEU A 26 14.53 -4.69 6.85
CA LEU A 26 13.34 -4.04 7.39
C LEU A 26 12.75 -3.14 6.32
N ASN A 27 11.46 -3.29 6.05
CA ASN A 27 10.75 -2.46 5.07
C ASN A 27 9.31 -2.20 5.50
N ALA A 28 8.61 -1.31 4.78
CA ALA A 28 7.19 -1.03 4.98
C ALA A 28 6.51 -0.65 3.67
N TYR A 29 5.22 -0.88 3.59
CA TYR A 29 4.36 -0.38 2.52
C TYR A 29 3.02 0.09 3.07
N THR A 30 2.37 0.97 2.32
CA THR A 30 1.03 1.48 2.61
C THR A 30 0.10 1.17 1.45
N THR A 31 -1.09 0.68 1.76
CA THR A 31 -2.20 0.53 0.81
C THR A 31 -3.34 1.48 1.19
N LYS A 32 -4.46 1.39 0.48
CA LYS A 32 -5.67 2.19 0.81
C LYS A 32 -6.21 1.91 2.22
N GLU A 33 -5.95 0.73 2.80
CA GLU A 33 -6.58 0.29 4.06
C GLU A 33 -5.59 -0.07 5.16
N GLU A 34 -4.32 -0.29 4.84
CA GLU A 34 -3.34 -0.77 5.81
C GLU A 34 -1.95 -0.16 5.60
N THR A 35 -1.20 -0.11 6.68
CA THR A 35 0.26 0.08 6.65
C THR A 35 0.90 -1.18 7.20
N CYS A 36 1.78 -1.79 6.43
CA CYS A 36 2.51 -2.99 6.81
C CYS A 36 3.97 -2.64 7.09
N ILE A 37 4.48 -3.03 8.25
CA ILE A 37 5.92 -3.02 8.57
C ILE A 37 6.34 -4.48 8.59
N HIS A 38 7.31 -4.85 7.78
CA HIS A 38 7.76 -6.22 7.67
C HIS A 38 9.29 -6.33 7.73
N ALA A 39 9.78 -7.49 8.15
CA ALA A 39 11.19 -7.77 8.23
C ALA A 39 11.49 -9.21 7.85
N SER A 40 12.59 -9.42 7.13
CA SER A 40 13.19 -10.72 6.86
C SER A 40 14.49 -10.84 7.66
N PHE A 41 14.68 -11.95 8.37
CA PHE A 41 15.82 -12.10 9.26
C PHE A 41 16.11 -13.58 9.58
N LEU A 42 17.32 -13.87 10.03
CA LEU A 42 17.70 -15.20 10.49
C LEU A 42 17.04 -15.52 11.84
N ARG A 43 16.74 -16.80 12.07
CA ARG A 43 16.00 -17.33 13.23
C ARG A 43 16.49 -16.80 14.58
N GLU A 44 17.79 -16.66 14.76
CA GLU A 44 18.37 -16.17 16.02
C GLU A 44 18.00 -14.72 16.35
N TYR A 45 17.58 -13.93 15.36
CA TYR A 45 17.27 -12.50 15.53
C TYR A 45 15.79 -12.18 15.75
N TYR A 46 14.92 -13.17 16.00
CA TYR A 46 13.50 -12.94 16.29
C TYR A 46 13.25 -11.85 17.34
N ASN A 47 13.99 -11.89 18.46
CA ASN A 47 13.80 -10.92 19.51
C ASN A 47 14.18 -9.50 19.07
N LYS A 48 15.28 -9.39 18.33
CA LYS A 48 15.78 -8.12 17.81
C LYS A 48 14.82 -7.52 16.78
N ALA A 49 14.30 -8.34 15.87
CA ALA A 49 13.34 -7.90 14.85
C ALA A 49 12.01 -7.45 15.46
N ILE A 50 11.44 -8.22 16.39
CA ILE A 50 10.18 -7.87 17.05
C ILE A 50 10.34 -6.59 17.87
N GLU A 51 11.45 -6.45 18.60
CA GLU A 51 11.76 -5.24 19.36
C GLU A 51 11.91 -4.02 18.46
N LEU A 52 12.61 -4.16 17.34
CA LEU A 52 12.80 -3.08 16.36
C LEU A 52 11.45 -2.64 15.74
N ILE A 53 10.63 -3.60 15.29
CA ILE A 53 9.30 -3.30 14.72
C ILE A 53 8.43 -2.57 15.75
N SER A 54 8.43 -3.03 17.00
CA SER A 54 7.71 -2.35 18.09
C SER A 54 8.24 -0.93 18.33
N ASP A 55 9.55 -0.74 18.31
CA ASP A 55 10.17 0.56 18.53
C ASP A 55 9.82 1.56 17.41
N VAL A 56 9.91 1.15 16.15
CA VAL A 56 9.53 2.03 15.02
C VAL A 56 8.02 2.30 14.97
N ALA A 57 7.18 1.33 15.34
CA ALA A 57 5.73 1.49 15.33
C ALA A 57 5.21 2.46 16.40
N PHE A 58 5.85 2.52 17.58
CA PHE A 58 5.30 3.26 18.72
C PHE A 58 6.19 4.39 19.25
N ASN A 59 7.46 4.38 18.94
CA ASN A 59 8.43 5.30 19.52
C ASN A 59 9.09 6.21 18.48
N SER A 60 8.62 6.24 17.24
CA SER A 60 9.13 7.16 16.22
C SER A 60 8.95 8.60 16.67
N THR A 61 9.98 9.42 16.47
CA THR A 61 10.07 10.79 16.99
C THR A 61 9.81 11.86 15.95
N TYR A 62 9.82 11.49 14.68
CA TYR A 62 9.58 12.38 13.54
C TYR A 62 10.41 13.67 13.63
N PRO A 63 11.75 13.61 13.57
CA PRO A 63 12.59 14.80 13.66
C PRO A 63 12.24 15.80 12.54
N GLU A 64 12.08 17.09 12.86
CA GLU A 64 11.65 18.12 11.92
C GLU A 64 12.58 18.24 10.72
N ASN A 65 13.90 18.17 10.95
CA ASN A 65 14.90 18.22 9.87
C ASN A 65 14.81 17.02 8.93
N GLU A 66 14.39 15.85 9.41
CA GLU A 66 14.16 14.68 8.57
C GLU A 66 12.80 14.76 7.86
N LEU A 67 11.79 15.38 8.51
CA LEU A 67 10.49 15.60 7.88
C LEU A 67 10.60 16.51 6.64
N GLU A 68 11.34 17.62 6.75
CA GLU A 68 11.50 18.53 5.61
C GLU A 68 12.24 17.85 4.43
N LYS A 69 13.27 17.05 4.70
CA LYS A 69 13.93 16.27 3.65
C LYS A 69 13.00 15.23 3.02
N GLU A 70 12.18 14.57 3.84
CA GLU A 70 11.29 13.53 3.34
C GLU A 70 10.12 14.09 2.54
N LYS A 71 9.67 15.31 2.84
CA LYS A 71 8.72 16.02 1.98
C LYS A 71 9.26 16.17 0.56
N GLU A 72 10.52 16.60 0.40
CA GLU A 72 11.15 16.73 -0.91
C GLU A 72 11.17 15.37 -1.65
N VAL A 73 11.53 14.27 -0.96
CA VAL A 73 11.53 12.92 -1.53
C VAL A 73 10.13 12.51 -1.99
N ILE A 74 9.10 12.77 -1.18
CA ILE A 74 7.71 12.42 -1.53
C ILE A 74 7.21 13.29 -2.71
N LEU A 75 7.60 14.56 -2.76
CA LEU A 75 7.27 15.45 -3.88
C LEU A 75 7.92 14.99 -5.19
N ASP A 76 9.15 14.50 -5.13
CA ASP A 76 9.84 13.90 -6.29
C ASP A 76 9.16 12.58 -6.70
N GLU A 77 8.70 11.78 -5.75
CA GLU A 77 7.93 10.58 -6.03
C GLU A 77 6.60 10.92 -6.72
N ILE A 78 5.86 11.92 -6.22
CA ILE A 78 4.63 12.41 -6.88
C ILE A 78 4.92 12.84 -8.33
N ASN A 79 5.99 13.60 -8.57
CA ASN A 79 6.37 14.01 -9.92
C ASN A 79 6.70 12.81 -10.80
N SER A 80 7.41 11.81 -10.29
CA SER A 80 7.74 10.58 -11.02
C SER A 80 6.49 9.81 -11.46
N TYR A 81 5.46 9.74 -10.60
CA TYR A 81 4.18 9.13 -10.98
C TYR A 81 3.44 9.93 -12.06
N LEU A 82 3.42 11.26 -11.96
CA LEU A 82 2.81 12.14 -12.98
C LEU A 82 3.53 12.06 -14.35
N ASP A 83 4.81 11.72 -14.34
CA ASP A 83 5.62 11.51 -15.55
C ASP A 83 5.44 10.10 -16.15
N SER A 84 4.70 9.21 -15.47
CA SER A 84 4.43 7.84 -15.89
C SER A 84 2.94 7.63 -16.21
N PRO A 85 2.46 7.88 -17.44
CA PRO A 85 1.04 7.72 -17.77
C PRO A 85 0.50 6.30 -17.54
N ALA A 86 1.38 5.29 -17.61
CA ALA A 86 1.04 3.90 -17.35
C ALA A 86 0.69 3.63 -15.86
N GLU A 87 1.24 4.42 -14.93
CA GLU A 87 0.97 4.34 -13.50
C GLU A 87 -0.15 5.31 -13.11
N GLU A 88 -0.10 6.55 -13.60
CA GLU A 88 -1.10 7.59 -13.33
C GLU A 88 -2.52 7.14 -13.68
N ILE A 89 -2.70 6.39 -14.76
CA ILE A 89 -4.04 5.95 -15.21
C ILE A 89 -4.74 5.05 -14.20
N TYR A 90 -4.03 4.29 -13.37
CA TYR A 90 -4.64 3.49 -12.30
C TYR A 90 -5.18 4.36 -11.17
N ASP A 91 -4.43 5.40 -10.79
CA ASP A 91 -4.87 6.37 -9.79
C ASP A 91 -6.06 7.18 -10.31
N ASP A 92 -6.04 7.62 -11.57
CA ASP A 92 -7.15 8.29 -12.22
C ASP A 92 -8.40 7.41 -12.29
N PHE A 93 -8.24 6.13 -12.61
CA PHE A 93 -9.36 5.16 -12.60
C PHE A 93 -9.94 5.00 -11.20
N GLU A 94 -9.12 4.81 -10.17
CA GLU A 94 -9.60 4.69 -8.78
C GLU A 94 -10.24 5.98 -8.28
N ASN A 95 -9.69 7.14 -8.60
CA ASN A 95 -10.28 8.43 -8.27
C ASN A 95 -11.67 8.62 -8.90
N ASN A 96 -11.85 8.14 -10.14
CA ASN A 96 -13.14 8.24 -10.83
C ASN A 96 -14.15 7.21 -10.33
N ILE A 97 -13.75 5.96 -10.10
CA ILE A 97 -14.67 4.90 -9.64
C ILE A 97 -15.12 5.13 -8.19
N TYR A 98 -14.27 5.75 -7.37
CA TYR A 98 -14.56 6.10 -5.96
C TYR A 98 -14.74 7.61 -5.75
N LYS A 99 -15.12 8.35 -6.78
CA LYS A 99 -15.22 9.82 -6.72
C LYS A 99 -16.09 10.32 -5.56
N GLY A 100 -15.52 11.23 -4.77
CA GLY A 100 -16.17 11.78 -3.58
C GLY A 100 -16.07 10.91 -2.33
N HIS A 101 -15.43 9.74 -2.42
CA HIS A 101 -15.16 8.85 -1.28
C HIS A 101 -13.65 8.82 -0.96
N GLU A 102 -13.30 8.50 0.28
CA GLU A 102 -11.91 8.45 0.73
C GLU A 102 -11.06 7.43 -0.03
N MET A 103 -11.66 6.33 -0.48
CA MET A 103 -11.00 5.31 -1.30
C MET A 103 -10.49 5.83 -2.66
N GLY A 104 -11.05 6.91 -3.18
CA GLY A 104 -10.59 7.53 -4.44
C GLY A 104 -9.35 8.42 -4.29
N ARG A 105 -8.93 8.74 -3.05
CA ARG A 105 -7.76 9.59 -2.84
C ARG A 105 -6.47 8.85 -3.21
N ASN A 106 -5.54 9.56 -3.84
CA ASN A 106 -4.19 9.03 -4.06
C ASN A 106 -3.48 8.80 -2.72
N ILE A 107 -2.75 7.69 -2.59
CA ILE A 107 -2.02 7.32 -1.36
C ILE A 107 -0.88 8.32 -1.07
N LEU A 108 -0.24 8.85 -2.11
CA LEU A 108 0.81 9.87 -1.96
C LEU A 108 0.25 11.23 -1.51
N GLY A 109 -1.07 11.45 -1.63
CA GLY A 109 -1.70 12.72 -1.37
C GLY A 109 -1.50 13.73 -2.51
N THR A 110 -1.57 15.02 -2.16
CA THR A 110 -1.29 16.12 -3.09
C THR A 110 -0.06 16.89 -2.62
N ARG A 111 0.57 17.63 -3.54
CA ARG A 111 1.72 18.50 -3.23
C ARG A 111 1.43 19.41 -2.04
N GLU A 112 0.28 20.08 -2.06
CA GLU A 112 -0.12 21.05 -1.03
C GLU A 112 -0.28 20.37 0.34
N LEU A 113 -0.83 19.15 0.38
CA LEU A 113 -0.97 18.39 1.62
C LEU A 113 0.39 17.96 2.15
N VAL A 114 1.28 17.46 1.30
CA VAL A 114 2.63 17.02 1.69
C VAL A 114 3.44 18.20 2.24
N GLU A 115 3.43 19.34 1.55
CA GLU A 115 4.12 20.57 2.00
C GLU A 115 3.55 21.06 3.34
N GLY A 116 2.24 20.93 3.56
CA GLY A 116 1.54 21.39 4.76
C GLY A 116 1.71 20.52 6.00
N PHE A 117 2.14 19.26 5.88
CA PHE A 117 2.25 18.37 7.03
C PHE A 117 3.28 18.87 8.05
N THR A 118 2.88 18.82 9.31
CA THR A 118 3.73 19.15 10.46
C THR A 118 4.08 17.89 11.26
N ARG A 119 5.08 18.00 12.11
CA ARG A 119 5.42 16.94 13.06
C ARG A 119 4.24 16.57 13.98
N ASP A 120 3.45 17.57 14.38
CA ASP A 120 2.30 17.36 15.26
C ASP A 120 1.18 16.57 14.56
N ASP A 121 0.99 16.75 13.26
CA ASP A 121 0.07 15.95 12.45
C ASP A 121 0.48 14.49 12.46
N LEU A 122 1.76 14.19 12.24
CA LEU A 122 2.30 12.82 12.28
C LEU A 122 2.16 12.18 13.66
N CYS A 123 2.47 12.92 14.72
CA CYS A 123 2.29 12.45 16.09
C CYS A 123 0.81 12.18 16.42
N SER A 124 -0.09 13.04 15.96
CA SER A 124 -1.53 12.90 16.11
C SER A 124 -2.04 11.70 15.33
N PHE A 125 -1.57 11.50 14.11
CA PHE A 125 -1.90 10.33 13.28
C PHE A 125 -1.48 9.03 13.97
N LEU A 126 -0.23 8.94 14.44
CA LEU A 126 0.26 7.78 15.18
C LEU A 126 -0.63 7.48 16.39
N LYS A 127 -0.89 8.48 17.22
CA LYS A 127 -1.71 8.35 18.43
C LYS A 127 -3.12 7.87 18.13
N ASN A 128 -3.74 8.33 17.05
CA ASN A 128 -5.13 8.04 16.71
C ASN A 128 -5.30 6.72 15.94
N ASN A 129 -4.27 6.26 15.21
CA ASN A 129 -4.40 5.14 14.29
C ASN A 129 -3.60 3.89 14.70
N TYR A 130 -2.51 4.04 15.48
CA TYR A 130 -1.66 2.91 15.89
C TYR A 130 -2.11 2.34 17.24
N SER A 131 -3.29 1.75 17.26
CA SER A 131 -3.84 1.07 18.44
C SER A 131 -3.63 -0.45 18.31
N THR A 132 -3.25 -1.10 19.40
CA THR A 132 -2.94 -2.54 19.42
C THR A 132 -4.13 -3.44 19.08
N ASP A 133 -5.36 -2.95 19.23
CA ASP A 133 -6.58 -3.67 18.83
C ASP A 133 -6.83 -3.66 17.30
N ARG A 134 -6.04 -2.87 16.55
CA ARG A 134 -6.08 -2.79 15.09
C ARG A 134 -4.83 -3.37 14.43
N MET A 135 -3.98 -4.04 15.20
CA MET A 135 -2.75 -4.63 14.71
C MET A 135 -2.89 -6.13 14.58
N VAL A 136 -2.43 -6.64 13.45
CA VAL A 136 -2.23 -8.06 13.21
C VAL A 136 -0.73 -8.28 13.11
N ILE A 137 -0.19 -9.21 13.90
CA ILE A 137 1.22 -9.57 13.86
C ILE A 137 1.32 -11.03 13.39
N ALA A 138 1.94 -11.22 12.24
CA ALA A 138 2.12 -12.53 11.62
C ALA A 138 3.61 -12.86 11.48
N THR A 139 3.95 -14.14 11.52
CA THR A 139 5.30 -14.62 11.23
C THR A 139 5.25 -15.94 10.48
N ILE A 140 6.22 -16.13 9.61
CA ILE A 140 6.50 -17.40 8.94
C ILE A 140 7.96 -17.74 9.25
N GLY A 141 8.20 -18.93 9.83
CA GLY A 141 9.55 -19.35 10.16
C GLY A 141 9.58 -20.43 11.24
N ASP A 142 10.79 -20.84 11.62
CA ASP A 142 11.01 -21.88 12.63
C ASP A 142 10.95 -21.30 14.05
N ILE A 143 9.74 -21.03 14.50
CA ILE A 143 9.41 -20.62 15.86
C ILE A 143 8.08 -21.21 16.29
N SER A 144 7.98 -21.77 17.51
CA SER A 144 6.68 -22.20 18.03
C SER A 144 5.78 -21.02 18.36
N PHE A 145 4.47 -21.21 18.20
CA PHE A 145 3.47 -20.16 18.51
C PHE A 145 3.63 -19.58 19.92
N GLU A 146 3.84 -20.42 20.93
CA GLU A 146 3.99 -19.97 22.31
C GLU A 146 5.23 -19.09 22.53
N LYS A 147 6.35 -19.44 21.88
CA LYS A 147 7.56 -18.61 21.91
C LYS A 147 7.36 -17.28 21.17
N PHE A 148 6.70 -17.31 20.02
CA PHE A 148 6.38 -16.10 19.29
C PHE A 148 5.45 -15.21 20.10
N LYS A 149 4.34 -15.75 20.60
CA LYS A 149 3.37 -15.05 21.45
C LYS A 149 4.03 -14.40 22.67
N SER A 150 4.92 -15.12 23.36
CA SER A 150 5.61 -14.56 24.53
C SER A 150 6.49 -13.37 24.18
N LYS A 151 7.15 -13.39 23.02
CA LYS A 151 7.95 -12.26 22.51
C LYS A 151 7.08 -11.06 22.12
N ILE A 152 5.93 -11.31 21.47
CA ILE A 152 4.97 -10.25 21.16
C ILE A 152 4.46 -9.59 22.45
N ILE A 153 4.05 -10.37 23.43
CA ILE A 153 3.61 -9.81 24.72
C ILE A 153 4.71 -8.97 25.38
N ALA A 154 5.96 -9.43 25.34
CA ALA A 154 7.09 -8.71 25.94
C ALA A 154 7.39 -7.35 25.27
N HIS A 155 7.12 -7.19 23.98
CA HIS A 155 7.46 -5.98 23.23
C HIS A 155 6.25 -5.10 22.85
N PHE A 156 5.05 -5.66 22.83
CA PHE A 156 3.83 -4.95 22.45
C PHE A 156 2.82 -4.83 23.61
N GLY A 157 2.95 -5.63 24.67
CA GLY A 157 1.96 -5.75 25.73
C GLY A 157 1.73 -4.47 26.56
N ASP A 158 2.75 -3.61 26.68
CA ASP A 158 2.67 -2.36 27.44
C ASP A 158 2.03 -1.20 26.67
N TYR A 159 1.84 -1.35 25.35
CA TYR A 159 1.22 -0.31 24.54
C TYR A 159 -0.30 -0.33 24.70
N LYS A 160 -0.86 0.86 24.90
CA LYS A 160 -2.28 1.01 25.20
C LYS A 160 -3.14 0.76 23.97
N ARG A 161 -4.26 0.10 24.20
CA ARG A 161 -5.43 0.13 23.35
C ARG A 161 -6.09 1.50 23.48
N TYR A 162 -6.41 2.12 22.36
CA TYR A 162 -7.18 3.36 22.33
C TYR A 162 -8.61 3.03 21.91
N ASP A 163 -9.60 3.48 22.69
CA ASP A 163 -11.03 3.34 22.38
C ASP A 163 -11.45 4.39 21.34
N THR A 164 -10.83 4.38 20.17
CA THR A 164 -11.23 5.25 19.05
C THR A 164 -12.30 4.54 18.23
N VAL A 165 -13.52 5.11 18.21
CA VAL A 165 -14.57 4.65 17.32
C VAL A 165 -14.24 5.14 15.91
N TYR A 166 -13.95 4.20 15.02
CA TYR A 166 -13.68 4.51 13.62
C TYR A 166 -14.98 4.39 12.82
N HIS A 167 -15.44 5.50 12.27
CA HIS A 167 -16.60 5.52 11.37
C HIS A 167 -16.13 5.44 9.93
N ARG A 168 -16.29 4.27 9.31
CA ARG A 168 -16.07 4.11 7.87
C ARG A 168 -17.33 4.50 7.13
N THR A 169 -17.21 5.42 6.18
CA THR A 169 -18.31 5.77 5.27
C THR A 169 -18.46 4.62 4.27
N LYS A 170 -19.70 4.10 4.15
CA LYS A 170 -19.98 3.06 3.16
C LYS A 170 -19.95 3.67 1.75
N PHE A 171 -19.23 3.05 0.85
CA PHE A 171 -19.21 3.46 -0.55
C PHE A 171 -20.53 3.13 -1.24
N THR A 172 -21.02 4.08 -2.06
CA THR A 172 -22.18 3.89 -2.94
C THR A 172 -21.71 3.95 -4.39
N PRO A 173 -21.96 2.91 -5.21
CA PRO A 173 -21.54 2.89 -6.60
C PRO A 173 -22.05 4.10 -7.38
N LEU A 174 -21.20 4.66 -8.22
CA LEU A 174 -21.50 5.80 -9.07
C LEU A 174 -21.98 5.34 -10.46
N PRO A 175 -22.66 6.23 -11.23
CA PRO A 175 -22.97 5.99 -12.62
C PRO A 175 -21.70 5.72 -13.45
N ALA A 176 -21.88 5.02 -14.59
CA ALA A 176 -20.78 4.80 -15.53
C ALA A 176 -20.21 6.13 -16.04
N PHE A 177 -18.92 6.15 -16.25
CA PHE A 177 -18.18 7.33 -16.73
C PHE A 177 -17.30 6.93 -17.93
N ASN A 178 -16.96 7.93 -18.72
CA ASN A 178 -15.95 7.84 -19.77
C ASN A 178 -15.14 9.16 -19.72
N VAL A 179 -13.83 9.03 -19.51
CA VAL A 179 -12.94 10.18 -19.34
C VAL A 179 -11.75 9.98 -20.28
N VAL A 180 -11.38 11.03 -20.99
CA VAL A 180 -10.22 11.05 -21.88
C VAL A 180 -9.34 12.21 -21.45
N HIS A 181 -8.07 11.90 -21.20
CA HIS A 181 -7.02 12.87 -20.92
C HIS A 181 -6.03 12.90 -22.08
N GLU A 182 -5.82 14.08 -22.67
CA GLU A 182 -4.77 14.25 -23.66
C GLU A 182 -3.42 14.41 -22.96
N ARG A 183 -2.47 13.55 -23.30
CA ARG A 183 -1.12 13.53 -22.75
C ARG A 183 -0.09 13.44 -23.88
N ASN A 184 1.07 14.02 -23.67
CA ASN A 184 2.18 13.88 -24.60
C ASN A 184 2.99 12.60 -24.28
N SER A 185 2.48 11.45 -24.70
CA SER A 185 3.10 10.13 -24.49
C SER A 185 3.25 9.37 -25.79
N HIS A 186 4.22 8.44 -25.85
CA HIS A 186 4.45 7.59 -27.01
C HIS A 186 3.37 6.52 -27.20
N LEU A 187 2.71 6.11 -26.12
CA LEU A 187 1.63 5.13 -26.15
C LEU A 187 0.34 5.76 -25.66
N SER A 188 -0.78 5.28 -26.18
CA SER A 188 -2.09 5.51 -25.62
C SER A 188 -2.36 4.47 -24.54
N HIS A 189 -2.73 4.94 -23.36
CA HIS A 189 -3.07 4.10 -22.21
C HIS A 189 -4.58 4.06 -22.03
N CYS A 190 -5.14 2.89 -21.88
CA CYS A 190 -6.57 2.71 -21.67
C CYS A 190 -6.80 1.80 -20.48
N ILE A 191 -7.69 2.18 -19.59
CA ILE A 191 -8.18 1.34 -18.50
C ILE A 191 -9.70 1.30 -18.55
N MET A 192 -10.27 0.11 -18.44
CA MET A 192 -11.70 -0.10 -18.31
C MET A 192 -11.98 -1.03 -17.14
N GLY A 193 -13.07 -0.79 -16.45
CA GLY A 193 -13.40 -1.63 -15.31
C GLY A 193 -14.64 -1.17 -14.57
N GLY A 194 -14.82 -1.69 -13.37
CA GLY A 194 -15.97 -1.38 -12.54
C GLY A 194 -15.85 -1.96 -11.15
N MET A 195 -16.93 -1.82 -10.39
CA MET A 195 -17.01 -2.38 -9.05
C MET A 195 -16.95 -3.91 -9.09
N ALA A 196 -16.29 -4.48 -8.10
CA ALA A 196 -16.15 -5.91 -7.90
C ALA A 196 -16.41 -6.30 -6.45
N TYR A 197 -16.17 -7.55 -6.10
CA TYR A 197 -16.49 -8.11 -4.79
C TYR A 197 -15.47 -7.70 -3.74
N HIS A 198 -15.92 -7.44 -2.51
CA HIS A 198 -15.09 -7.17 -1.35
C HIS A 198 -14.38 -8.44 -0.83
N ILE A 199 -13.43 -8.27 0.11
CA ILE A 199 -12.52 -9.33 0.56
C ILE A 199 -13.24 -10.52 1.22
N ASP A 200 -14.36 -10.28 1.93
CA ASP A 200 -15.14 -11.31 2.63
C ASP A 200 -16.28 -11.88 1.77
N SER A 201 -16.35 -11.52 0.48
CA SER A 201 -17.38 -12.06 -0.41
C SER A 201 -17.13 -13.52 -0.72
N GLU A 202 -18.19 -14.34 -0.69
CA GLU A 202 -18.15 -15.74 -1.13
C GLU A 202 -17.71 -15.87 -2.60
N LYS A 203 -17.87 -14.81 -3.40
CA LYS A 203 -17.49 -14.76 -4.81
C LYS A 203 -16.06 -14.26 -5.05
N LYS A 204 -15.31 -13.94 -4.01
CA LYS A 204 -13.92 -13.46 -4.12
C LYS A 204 -13.04 -14.43 -4.92
N MET A 205 -13.07 -15.71 -4.57
CA MET A 205 -12.20 -16.71 -5.21
C MET A 205 -12.57 -16.92 -6.68
N GLN A 206 -13.86 -16.85 -7.03
CA GLN A 206 -14.29 -16.89 -8.43
C GLN A 206 -13.75 -15.67 -9.21
N MET A 207 -13.73 -14.49 -8.57
CA MET A 207 -13.20 -13.28 -9.20
C MET A 207 -11.69 -13.34 -9.35
N VAL A 208 -10.96 -13.85 -8.36
CA VAL A 208 -9.51 -14.11 -8.46
C VAL A 208 -9.20 -15.07 -9.62
N LEU A 209 -9.95 -16.16 -9.74
CA LEU A 209 -9.77 -17.12 -10.84
C LEU A 209 -10.11 -16.50 -12.19
N LEU A 210 -11.21 -15.75 -12.28
CA LEU A 210 -11.59 -15.03 -13.50
C LEU A 210 -10.50 -14.05 -13.94
N ASN A 211 -9.98 -13.25 -13.01
CA ASN A 211 -8.89 -12.32 -13.26
C ASN A 211 -7.66 -13.04 -13.82
N ASN A 212 -7.26 -14.14 -13.20
CA ASN A 212 -6.11 -14.92 -13.64
C ASN A 212 -6.29 -15.49 -15.06
N ILE A 213 -7.49 -16.01 -15.38
CA ILE A 213 -7.81 -16.54 -16.70
C ILE A 213 -7.81 -15.44 -17.77
N LEU A 214 -8.36 -14.25 -17.45
CA LEU A 214 -8.51 -13.15 -18.40
C LEU A 214 -7.18 -12.47 -18.71
N GLY A 215 -6.54 -11.90 -17.72
CA GLY A 215 -5.36 -11.04 -17.90
C GLY A 215 -4.36 -11.15 -16.75
N GLY A 216 -4.31 -12.29 -16.06
CA GLY A 216 -3.30 -12.55 -15.04
C GLY A 216 -1.89 -12.60 -15.62
N PRO A 217 -0.86 -12.77 -14.77
CA PRO A 217 0.55 -12.60 -15.14
C PRO A 217 1.09 -13.66 -16.11
N GLY A 218 0.32 -14.72 -16.36
CA GLY A 218 0.72 -15.77 -17.30
C GLY A 218 0.60 -15.32 -18.76
N MET A 219 1.61 -15.59 -19.57
CA MET A 219 1.60 -15.30 -21.02
C MET A 219 0.45 -16.00 -21.76
N ASN A 220 -0.10 -17.05 -21.20
CA ASN A 220 -1.24 -17.80 -21.72
C ASN A 220 -2.61 -17.27 -21.25
N SER A 221 -2.67 -16.13 -20.60
CA SER A 221 -3.94 -15.48 -20.27
C SER A 221 -4.73 -15.12 -21.54
N ARG A 222 -6.06 -15.14 -21.46
CA ARG A 222 -6.91 -14.99 -22.66
C ARG A 222 -6.75 -13.66 -23.37
N LEU A 223 -6.61 -12.58 -22.62
CA LEU A 223 -6.37 -11.25 -23.19
C LEU A 223 -5.01 -11.18 -23.87
N ASN A 224 -3.96 -11.70 -23.25
CA ASN A 224 -2.62 -11.73 -23.81
C ASN A 224 -2.60 -12.52 -25.14
N LEU A 225 -3.12 -13.75 -25.15
CA LEU A 225 -3.15 -14.59 -26.35
C LEU A 225 -3.98 -13.98 -27.48
N ASN A 226 -5.16 -13.38 -27.16
CA ASN A 226 -6.08 -12.94 -28.20
C ASN A 226 -5.86 -11.51 -28.66
N ILE A 227 -5.36 -10.61 -27.81
CA ILE A 227 -5.19 -9.19 -28.14
C ILE A 227 -3.74 -8.91 -28.52
N ARG A 228 -2.79 -9.34 -27.69
CA ARG A 228 -1.38 -9.08 -27.92
C ARG A 228 -0.77 -10.05 -28.94
N GLU A 229 -0.84 -11.36 -28.67
CA GLU A 229 -0.11 -12.35 -29.48
C GLU A 229 -0.77 -12.57 -30.85
N LYS A 230 -2.09 -12.68 -30.89
CA LYS A 230 -2.80 -12.98 -32.14
C LYS A 230 -2.94 -11.78 -33.05
N TYR A 231 -3.24 -10.60 -32.54
CA TYR A 231 -3.55 -9.42 -33.32
C TYR A 231 -2.51 -8.30 -33.23
N GLY A 232 -1.65 -8.32 -32.21
CA GLY A 232 -0.66 -7.27 -31.97
C GLY A 232 -1.27 -5.90 -31.63
N PHE A 233 -2.50 -5.84 -31.12
CA PHE A 233 -3.21 -4.58 -30.88
C PHE A 233 -2.72 -3.86 -29.61
N ALA A 234 -2.08 -4.56 -28.69
CA ALA A 234 -1.56 -3.98 -27.48
C ALA A 234 -0.13 -4.45 -27.20
N TYR A 235 0.71 -3.54 -26.74
CA TYR A 235 2.05 -3.86 -26.27
C TYR A 235 1.98 -4.56 -24.89
N THR A 236 1.13 -4.04 -24.01
CA THR A 236 0.83 -4.60 -22.70
C THR A 236 -0.68 -4.69 -22.53
N ILE A 237 -1.16 -5.81 -22.02
CA ILE A 237 -2.55 -5.98 -21.62
C ILE A 237 -2.61 -6.88 -20.39
N GLU A 238 -3.31 -6.43 -19.37
CA GLU A 238 -3.45 -7.13 -18.12
C GLU A 238 -4.79 -6.84 -17.46
N SER A 239 -5.21 -7.69 -16.52
CA SER A 239 -6.35 -7.44 -15.68
C SER A 239 -5.97 -7.50 -14.22
N GLN A 240 -6.60 -6.66 -13.42
CA GLN A 240 -6.37 -6.54 -11.99
C GLN A 240 -7.68 -6.59 -11.21
N TYR A 241 -7.67 -7.30 -10.09
CA TYR A 241 -8.76 -7.34 -9.13
C TYR A 241 -8.25 -6.92 -7.76
N ASN A 242 -8.76 -5.81 -7.25
CA ASN A 242 -8.47 -5.29 -5.93
C ASN A 242 -9.68 -5.51 -5.03
N ALA A 243 -9.50 -6.30 -3.97
CA ALA A 243 -10.53 -6.57 -2.97
C ALA A 243 -10.22 -5.78 -1.70
N TYR A 244 -11.10 -4.87 -1.34
CA TYR A 244 -11.04 -4.09 -0.11
C TYR A 244 -12.01 -4.63 0.94
N SER A 245 -12.00 -4.07 2.14
CA SER A 245 -12.77 -4.60 3.26
C SER A 245 -14.29 -4.55 3.05
N ASP A 246 -14.83 -3.58 2.32
CA ASP A 246 -16.27 -3.39 2.07
C ASP A 246 -16.61 -3.13 0.58
N THR A 247 -15.62 -3.10 -0.29
CA THR A 247 -15.75 -2.85 -1.72
C THR A 247 -14.67 -3.58 -2.49
N GLY A 248 -14.64 -3.44 -3.80
CA GLY A 248 -13.58 -3.91 -4.68
C GLY A 248 -13.73 -3.33 -6.05
N ASN A 249 -12.65 -3.39 -6.83
CA ASN A 249 -12.67 -3.03 -8.24
C ASN A 249 -12.01 -4.12 -9.10
N PHE A 250 -12.44 -4.18 -10.34
CA PHE A 250 -11.82 -4.98 -11.39
C PHE A 250 -11.53 -4.08 -12.57
N SER A 251 -10.33 -4.17 -13.11
CA SER A 251 -9.92 -3.39 -14.28
C SER A 251 -9.17 -4.23 -15.29
N ILE A 252 -9.22 -3.79 -16.53
CA ILE A 252 -8.39 -4.25 -17.64
C ILE A 252 -7.65 -3.02 -18.14
N TYR A 253 -6.34 -3.10 -18.11
CA TYR A 253 -5.44 -2.08 -18.63
C TYR A 253 -4.83 -2.53 -19.96
N MET A 254 -4.61 -1.60 -20.89
CA MET A 254 -3.84 -1.84 -22.10
C MET A 254 -3.05 -0.60 -22.51
N GLY A 255 -1.82 -0.84 -22.99
CA GLY A 255 -0.98 0.14 -23.65
C GLY A 255 -0.94 -0.18 -25.16
N VAL A 256 -1.32 0.77 -26.00
CA VAL A 256 -1.46 0.62 -27.43
C VAL A 256 -0.75 1.75 -28.16
N ASP A 257 -0.42 1.55 -29.43
CA ASP A 257 0.00 2.65 -30.30
C ASP A 257 -1.15 3.65 -30.50
N PRO A 258 -0.86 4.96 -30.64
CA PRO A 258 -1.86 6.01 -30.85
C PRO A 258 -2.74 5.81 -32.07
#